data_ed73addcf3e97b1433ca679779979eb7
#
_entry.id   ed73addcf3e97b1433ca679779979eb7
#
_cell.length_a   1.000
_cell.length_b   1.000
_cell.length_c   1.000
_cell.angle_alpha   90.00
_cell.angle_beta   90.00
_cell.angle_gamma   90.00
#
_symmetry.space_group_name_H-M   'P 1'
#
loop_
_entity.id
_entity.type
_entity.pdbx_description
1 polymer ?
#
loop_
_entity_poly.entity_id
_entity_poly.type
_entity_poly.pdbx_seq_one_letter_code
_entity_poly.pdbx_strand_id
1 'polypeptide(L)'
;QLFLEQNFDFILVCKPSSHPTLYEHLEGIDLPTVISHQGHGKVRKTYTYRYLNQVPLRNSDDALLVNWCELTITRTNGEVVFHNSFATNNLITKHSVAPLIRDGRSRWKIENENNNTLKTKGYNLDHNFGHGKKYLSSNLATLNLLSFLFHTLLDLLDTKYQSIRSHLPSRKTFFDDLRALTRYMYFDNWEHLLNFMAFGLEIDFSSDSS
;
A
#
# COMPACT_ATOMS: atom_id res chain seq x y z
N GLN A 1 20.04 -12.65 3.85
CA GLN A 1 21.39 -12.39 4.41
C GLN A 1 21.71 -10.89 4.30
N LEU A 2 21.60 -10.28 3.11
CA LEU A 2 21.90 -8.85 2.87
C LEU A 2 21.13 -7.90 3.81
N PHE A 3 19.85 -8.16 4.08
CA PHE A 3 19.04 -7.33 5.00
C PHE A 3 19.55 -7.39 6.44
N LEU A 4 19.97 -8.57 6.90
CA LEU A 4 20.52 -8.76 8.25
C LEU A 4 21.89 -8.10 8.41
N GLU A 5 22.75 -8.17 7.40
CA GLU A 5 24.05 -7.50 7.37
C GLU A 5 23.92 -5.98 7.43
N GLN A 6 22.81 -5.42 6.93
CA GLN A 6 22.50 -3.99 6.96
C GLN A 6 21.61 -3.58 8.15
N ASN A 7 21.34 -4.48 9.10
CA ASN A 7 20.44 -4.24 10.24
C ASN A 7 19.02 -3.81 9.83
N PHE A 8 18.51 -4.31 8.71
CA PHE A 8 17.14 -4.07 8.31
C PHE A 8 16.20 -5.15 8.85
N ASP A 9 15.07 -4.73 9.38
CA ASP A 9 13.94 -5.62 9.64
C ASP A 9 13.21 -5.95 8.33
N PHE A 10 12.68 -7.17 8.26
CA PHE A 10 11.90 -7.59 7.12
C PHE A 10 10.62 -8.32 7.52
N ILE A 11 9.60 -8.19 6.70
CA ILE A 11 8.38 -9.02 6.72
C ILE A 11 8.12 -9.46 5.28
N LEU A 12 8.30 -10.74 5.01
CA LEU A 12 8.17 -11.33 3.68
C LEU A 12 7.01 -12.34 3.65
N VAL A 13 6.27 -12.37 2.53
CA VAL A 13 5.25 -13.39 2.31
C VAL A 13 5.94 -14.75 2.22
N CYS A 14 5.49 -15.71 3.02
CA CYS A 14 6.04 -17.05 3.10
C CYS A 14 4.96 -18.07 2.71
N LYS A 15 5.04 -18.58 1.47
CA LYS A 15 4.05 -19.57 0.96
C LYS A 15 4.57 -20.99 1.08
N PRO A 16 3.69 -21.99 1.34
CA PRO A 16 4.08 -23.40 1.40
C PRO A 16 4.82 -23.87 0.14
N SER A 17 4.35 -23.45 -1.04
CA SER A 17 4.96 -23.83 -2.32
C SER A 17 6.39 -23.30 -2.52
N SER A 18 6.78 -22.26 -1.81
CA SER A 18 8.12 -21.64 -1.93
C SER A 18 9.07 -22.06 -0.80
N HIS A 19 8.55 -22.55 0.32
CA HIS A 19 9.31 -22.89 1.51
C HIS A 19 8.82 -24.20 2.15
N PRO A 20 8.86 -25.34 1.43
CA PRO A 20 8.34 -26.63 1.92
C PRO A 20 8.98 -27.06 3.24
N THR A 21 10.30 -26.95 3.37
CA THR A 21 11.03 -27.31 4.59
C THR A 21 10.53 -26.57 5.83
N LEU A 22 10.26 -25.26 5.71
CA LEU A 22 9.71 -24.49 6.81
C LEU A 22 8.36 -25.05 7.26
N TYR A 23 7.50 -25.40 6.31
CA TYR A 23 6.17 -25.95 6.63
C TYR A 23 6.23 -27.37 7.16
N GLU A 24 7.18 -28.21 6.73
CA GLU A 24 7.47 -29.51 7.31
C GLU A 24 7.84 -29.39 8.81
N HIS A 25 8.60 -28.37 9.18
CA HIS A 25 8.91 -28.07 10.58
C HIS A 25 7.70 -27.60 11.42
N LEU A 26 6.65 -27.09 10.78
CA LEU A 26 5.43 -26.68 11.49
C LEU A 26 4.48 -27.86 11.71
N GLU A 27 4.63 -28.96 10.97
CA GLU A 27 3.77 -30.15 11.08
C GLU A 27 3.91 -30.81 12.44
N GLY A 28 2.79 -31.13 13.06
CA GLY A 28 2.75 -31.82 14.35
C GLY A 28 3.09 -30.97 15.57
N ILE A 29 3.39 -29.67 15.38
CA ILE A 29 3.64 -28.74 16.49
C ILE A 29 2.33 -28.06 16.90
N ASP A 30 2.06 -28.00 18.20
CA ASP A 30 0.99 -27.18 18.74
C ASP A 30 1.41 -25.69 18.70
N LEU A 31 0.94 -25.00 17.66
CA LEU A 31 1.34 -23.63 17.39
C LEU A 31 0.65 -22.65 18.33
N PRO A 32 1.39 -21.73 18.99
CA PRO A 32 0.80 -20.64 19.73
C PRO A 32 -0.23 -19.89 18.88
N THR A 33 -1.46 -19.79 19.40
CA THR A 33 -2.61 -19.26 18.67
C THR A 33 -3.23 -18.09 19.41
N VAL A 34 -3.53 -17.02 18.67
CA VAL A 34 -4.27 -15.84 19.17
C VAL A 34 -5.53 -15.68 18.32
N ILE A 35 -6.67 -15.54 18.99
CA ILE A 35 -7.97 -15.37 18.31
C ILE A 35 -8.55 -14.01 18.67
N SER A 36 -9.04 -13.29 17.65
CA SER A 36 -9.81 -12.08 17.85
C SER A 36 -11.04 -12.06 16.94
N HIS A 37 -12.03 -11.27 17.33
CA HIS A 37 -13.27 -11.16 16.59
C HIS A 37 -13.53 -9.71 16.21
N GLN A 38 -13.99 -9.46 15.00
CA GLN A 38 -14.36 -8.12 14.52
C GLN A 38 -15.73 -8.15 13.83
N GLY A 39 -16.49 -7.07 13.99
CA GLY A 39 -17.84 -6.94 13.44
C GLY A 39 -18.91 -7.53 14.38
N HIS A 40 -20.17 -7.37 13.99
CA HIS A 40 -21.35 -7.82 14.75
C HIS A 40 -22.28 -8.66 13.87
N GLY A 41 -23.04 -9.57 14.49
CA GLY A 41 -24.06 -10.39 13.84
C GLY A 41 -23.48 -11.22 12.67
N LYS A 42 -24.19 -11.24 11.55
CA LYS A 42 -23.80 -12.00 10.33
C LYS A 42 -22.51 -11.50 9.67
N VAL A 43 -22.05 -10.29 10.00
CA VAL A 43 -20.81 -9.69 9.46
C VAL A 43 -19.60 -9.97 10.35
N ARG A 44 -19.80 -10.65 11.49
CA ARG A 44 -18.71 -11.02 12.40
C ARG A 44 -17.70 -11.92 11.71
N LYS A 45 -16.41 -11.60 11.87
CA LYS A 45 -15.30 -12.39 11.37
C LYS A 45 -14.40 -12.80 12.53
N THR A 46 -13.89 -14.00 12.44
CA THR A 46 -12.88 -14.53 13.37
C THR A 46 -11.51 -14.46 12.71
N TYR A 47 -10.56 -13.86 13.42
CA TYR A 47 -9.16 -13.71 13.03
C TYR A 47 -8.34 -14.67 13.88
N THR A 48 -7.78 -15.67 13.27
CA THR A 48 -6.91 -16.67 13.91
C THR A 48 -5.47 -16.42 13.48
N TYR A 49 -4.62 -16.07 14.45
CA TYR A 49 -3.19 -15.85 14.26
C TYR A 49 -2.45 -17.02 14.84
N ARG A 50 -1.56 -17.65 14.08
CA ARG A 50 -0.64 -18.67 14.57
C ARG A 50 0.79 -18.22 14.32
N TYR A 51 1.73 -18.62 15.16
CA TYR A 51 3.13 -18.23 14.97
C TYR A 51 4.08 -19.25 15.61
N LEU A 52 5.31 -19.25 15.11
CA LEU A 52 6.43 -19.99 15.68
C LEU A 52 7.72 -19.21 15.44
N ASN A 53 8.58 -19.15 16.46
CA ASN A 53 9.88 -18.48 16.34
C ASN A 53 10.98 -19.50 16.05
N GLN A 54 12.08 -19.02 15.43
CA GLN A 54 13.30 -19.80 15.18
C GLN A 54 13.07 -21.03 14.29
N VAL A 55 12.33 -20.86 13.20
CA VAL A 55 12.06 -21.91 12.21
C VAL A 55 13.10 -21.84 11.08
N PRO A 56 13.77 -22.94 10.71
CA PRO A 56 14.72 -22.92 9.60
C PRO A 56 14.01 -22.73 8.26
N LEU A 57 14.53 -21.82 7.45
CA LEU A 57 13.94 -21.49 6.15
C LEU A 57 14.21 -22.56 5.08
N ARG A 58 15.27 -23.36 5.28
CA ARG A 58 15.71 -24.45 4.38
C ARG A 58 16.36 -25.58 5.16
N ASN A 59 16.51 -26.72 4.53
CA ASN A 59 17.18 -27.88 5.14
C ASN A 59 18.70 -27.83 4.87
N SER A 60 19.43 -27.09 5.72
CA SER A 60 20.90 -27.01 5.69
C SER A 60 21.41 -26.50 7.04
N ASP A 61 22.66 -26.89 7.42
CA ASP A 61 23.28 -26.51 8.70
C ASP A 61 23.43 -24.99 8.87
N ASP A 62 23.54 -24.25 7.76
CA ASP A 62 23.62 -22.80 7.69
C ASP A 62 22.25 -22.13 7.43
N ALA A 63 21.16 -22.83 7.67
CA ALA A 63 19.83 -22.30 7.41
C ALA A 63 19.55 -21.03 8.21
N LEU A 64 19.05 -20.01 7.53
CA LEU A 64 18.55 -18.83 8.21
C LEU A 64 17.34 -19.20 9.06
N LEU A 65 17.42 -18.94 10.36
CA LEU A 65 16.30 -19.06 11.27
C LEU A 65 15.43 -17.80 11.17
N VAL A 66 14.16 -18.01 10.92
CA VAL A 66 13.16 -16.93 10.81
C VAL A 66 12.04 -17.15 11.82
N ASN A 67 11.31 -16.10 12.11
CA ASN A 67 10.08 -16.18 12.89
C ASN A 67 8.91 -16.17 11.90
N TRP A 68 8.06 -17.18 12.01
CA TRP A 68 6.93 -17.39 11.10
C TRP A 68 5.61 -17.07 11.77
N CYS A 69 4.69 -16.48 11.02
CA CYS A 69 3.30 -16.30 11.44
C CYS A 69 2.33 -16.37 10.28
N GLU A 70 1.08 -16.70 10.59
CA GLU A 70 -0.01 -16.68 9.63
C GLU A 70 -1.29 -16.07 10.20
N LEU A 71 -2.15 -15.65 9.31
CA LEU A 71 -3.50 -15.18 9.60
C LEU A 71 -4.50 -15.95 8.75
N THR A 72 -5.48 -16.54 9.41
CA THR A 72 -6.71 -17.05 8.78
C THR A 72 -7.89 -16.21 9.24
N ILE A 73 -8.70 -15.71 8.30
CA ILE A 73 -9.94 -15.00 8.59
C ILE A 73 -11.11 -15.84 8.13
N THR A 74 -12.02 -16.15 9.04
CA THR A 74 -13.23 -16.94 8.76
C THR A 74 -14.49 -16.13 9.03
N ARG A 75 -15.53 -16.36 8.26
CA ARG A 75 -16.89 -15.89 8.52
C ARG A 75 -17.56 -16.75 9.58
N THR A 76 -18.72 -16.33 10.07
CA THR A 76 -19.55 -17.07 11.02
C THR A 76 -20.01 -18.45 10.52
N ASN A 77 -20.10 -18.62 9.20
CA ASN A 77 -20.44 -19.89 8.56
C ASN A 77 -19.24 -20.84 8.38
N GLY A 78 -18.05 -20.46 8.88
CA GLY A 78 -16.82 -21.26 8.74
C GLY A 78 -16.05 -21.04 7.43
N GLU A 79 -16.58 -20.23 6.50
CA GLU A 79 -15.90 -19.93 5.24
C GLU A 79 -14.61 -19.14 5.48
N VAL A 80 -13.50 -19.63 4.95
CA VAL A 80 -12.22 -18.92 4.95
C VAL A 80 -12.23 -17.84 3.86
N VAL A 81 -12.19 -16.59 4.27
CA VAL A 81 -12.20 -15.42 3.36
C VAL A 81 -10.81 -14.83 3.14
N PHE A 82 -9.85 -15.20 3.96
CA PHE A 82 -8.47 -14.78 3.82
C PHE A 82 -7.54 -15.76 4.53
N HIS A 83 -6.42 -16.09 3.89
CA HIS A 83 -5.31 -16.81 4.49
C HIS A 83 -4.01 -16.33 3.88
N ASN A 84 -3.03 -15.98 4.71
CA ASN A 84 -1.68 -15.67 4.28
C ASN A 84 -0.69 -15.83 5.44
N SER A 85 0.57 -16.05 5.10
CA SER A 85 1.64 -16.25 6.07
C SER A 85 2.87 -15.43 5.73
N PHE A 86 3.67 -15.14 6.76
CA PHE A 86 4.82 -14.25 6.71
C PHE A 86 5.99 -14.82 7.47
N ALA A 87 7.19 -14.50 7.02
CA ALA A 87 8.45 -14.74 7.71
C ALA A 87 9.12 -13.40 8.02
N THR A 88 9.74 -13.29 9.20
CA THR A 88 10.39 -12.08 9.68
C THR A 88 11.61 -12.40 10.56
N ASN A 89 12.52 -11.44 10.73
CA ASN A 89 13.56 -11.51 11.76
C ASN A 89 13.08 -10.97 13.13
N ASN A 90 11.95 -10.27 13.19
CA ASN A 90 11.39 -9.77 14.44
C ASN A 90 10.80 -10.89 15.30
N LEU A 91 11.13 -10.92 16.59
CA LEU A 91 10.56 -11.88 17.53
C LEU A 91 9.04 -11.70 17.64
N ILE A 92 8.31 -12.81 17.46
CA ILE A 92 6.86 -12.81 17.48
C ILE A 92 6.36 -13.24 18.86
N THR A 93 5.43 -12.47 19.40
CA THR A 93 4.72 -12.73 20.65
C THR A 93 3.22 -12.64 20.44
N LYS A 94 2.44 -13.08 21.43
CA LYS A 94 0.98 -12.93 21.41
C LYS A 94 0.50 -11.47 21.22
N HIS A 95 1.32 -10.49 21.59
CA HIS A 95 0.99 -9.07 21.48
C HIS A 95 1.47 -8.46 20.15
N SER A 96 2.55 -8.99 19.57
CA SER A 96 3.13 -8.46 18.34
C SER A 96 2.63 -9.14 17.06
N VAL A 97 2.06 -10.36 17.13
CA VAL A 97 1.65 -11.10 15.94
C VAL A 97 0.61 -10.38 15.07
N ALA A 98 -0.40 -9.76 15.69
CA ALA A 98 -1.45 -9.06 14.95
C ALA A 98 -0.96 -7.74 14.31
N PRO A 99 -0.23 -6.85 15.00
CA PRO A 99 0.45 -5.70 14.39
C PRO A 99 1.38 -6.11 13.24
N LEU A 100 2.26 -7.09 13.45
CA LEU A 100 3.22 -7.55 12.46
C LEU A 100 2.53 -8.04 11.17
N ILE A 101 1.50 -8.86 11.29
CA ILE A 101 0.73 -9.32 10.14
C ILE A 101 -0.01 -8.16 9.45
N ARG A 102 -0.53 -7.18 10.20
CA ARG A 102 -1.11 -5.97 9.61
C ARG A 102 -0.09 -5.21 8.77
N ASP A 103 1.14 -5.09 9.25
CA ASP A 103 2.22 -4.39 8.55
C ASP A 103 2.66 -5.19 7.30
N GLY A 104 2.79 -6.53 7.41
CA GLY A 104 3.05 -7.39 6.25
C GLY A 104 1.96 -7.31 5.17
N ARG A 105 0.69 -7.14 5.57
CA ARG A 105 -0.43 -6.94 4.65
C ARG A 105 -0.43 -5.55 4.03
N SER A 106 0.19 -4.55 4.65
CA SER A 106 0.22 -3.18 4.12
C SER A 106 0.97 -3.07 2.79
N ARG A 107 1.87 -4.02 2.46
CA ARG A 107 2.51 -4.13 1.13
C ARG A 107 1.49 -4.12 -0.01
N TRP A 108 0.33 -4.75 0.21
CA TRP A 108 -0.77 -4.75 -0.77
C TRP A 108 -1.21 -3.33 -1.16
N LYS A 109 -1.16 -2.37 -0.22
CA LYS A 109 -1.52 -0.97 -0.49
C LYS A 109 -0.58 -0.32 -1.50
N ILE A 110 0.71 -0.64 -1.46
CA ILE A 110 1.69 -0.10 -2.41
C ILE A 110 1.31 -0.53 -3.84
N GLU A 111 0.98 -1.79 -4.05
CA GLU A 111 0.63 -2.29 -5.38
C GLU A 111 -0.74 -1.80 -5.85
N ASN A 112 -1.77 -1.93 -5.01
CA ASN A 112 -3.14 -1.69 -5.43
C ASN A 112 -3.61 -0.24 -5.25
N GLU A 113 -3.03 0.50 -4.32
CA GLU A 113 -3.38 1.91 -4.14
C GLU A 113 -2.40 2.82 -4.89
N ASN A 114 -1.11 2.76 -4.60
CA ASN A 114 -0.13 3.68 -5.18
C ASN A 114 0.19 3.35 -6.65
N ASN A 115 0.59 2.10 -6.96
CA ASN A 115 0.93 1.73 -8.33
C ASN A 115 -0.29 1.81 -9.24
N ASN A 116 -1.46 1.39 -8.77
CA ASN A 116 -2.69 1.52 -9.54
C ASN A 116 -3.07 3.00 -9.75
N THR A 117 -2.90 3.85 -8.76
CA THR A 117 -3.09 5.30 -8.91
C THR A 117 -2.16 5.88 -9.97
N LEU A 118 -0.87 5.55 -9.92
CA LEU A 118 0.11 5.99 -10.90
C LEU A 118 -0.20 5.51 -12.32
N LYS A 119 -0.76 4.31 -12.48
CA LYS A 119 -1.12 3.74 -13.79
C LYS A 119 -2.44 4.27 -14.33
N THR A 120 -3.49 4.31 -13.50
CA THR A 120 -4.87 4.44 -13.99
C THR A 120 -5.55 5.77 -13.64
N LYS A 121 -5.00 6.55 -12.70
CA LYS A 121 -5.65 7.77 -12.17
C LYS A 121 -5.09 9.08 -12.75
N GLY A 122 -4.52 9.02 -13.97
CA GLY A 122 -4.11 10.20 -14.73
C GLY A 122 -2.60 10.46 -14.80
N TYR A 123 -1.78 9.75 -14.01
CA TYR A 123 -0.32 9.87 -14.09
C TYR A 123 0.27 9.10 -15.29
N ASN A 124 -0.43 8.07 -15.78
CA ASN A 124 -0.04 7.27 -16.97
C ASN A 124 1.36 6.66 -16.85
N LEU A 125 1.73 6.11 -15.67
CA LEU A 125 3.06 5.55 -15.43
C LEU A 125 3.42 4.40 -16.37
N ASP A 126 2.43 3.63 -16.84
CA ASP A 126 2.61 2.52 -17.76
C ASP A 126 2.57 2.93 -19.25
N HIS A 127 2.42 4.24 -19.54
CA HIS A 127 2.49 4.71 -20.92
C HIS A 127 3.92 4.60 -21.46
N ASN A 128 4.05 3.99 -22.63
CA ASN A 128 5.35 3.87 -23.29
C ASN A 128 5.72 5.19 -24.00
N PHE A 129 6.49 6.03 -23.33
CA PHE A 129 7.08 7.26 -23.90
C PHE A 129 8.33 7.00 -24.76
N GLY A 130 8.70 5.72 -24.96
CA GLY A 130 9.96 5.32 -25.56
C GLY A 130 11.15 5.42 -24.59
N HIS A 131 12.26 4.81 -24.97
CA HIS A 131 13.46 4.77 -24.13
C HIS A 131 14.37 5.99 -24.27
N GLY A 132 14.22 6.74 -25.36
CA GLY A 132 15.14 7.82 -25.72
C GLY A 132 16.55 7.32 -26.01
N LYS A 133 17.50 8.26 -26.15
CA LYS A 133 18.92 7.93 -26.41
C LYS A 133 19.74 7.69 -25.14
N LYS A 134 19.31 8.16 -23.99
CA LYS A 134 20.03 8.03 -22.69
C LYS A 134 19.08 7.71 -21.55
N TYR A 135 18.55 8.72 -20.86
CA TYR A 135 17.84 8.58 -19.57
C TYR A 135 16.36 8.99 -19.64
N LEU A 136 15.75 9.04 -20.83
CA LEU A 136 14.38 9.57 -20.96
C LEU A 136 13.37 8.84 -20.07
N SER A 137 13.34 7.52 -20.13
CA SER A 137 12.39 6.72 -19.34
C SER A 137 12.59 6.89 -17.84
N SER A 138 13.84 6.92 -17.37
CA SER A 138 14.14 7.13 -15.93
C SER A 138 13.72 8.52 -15.47
N ASN A 139 14.02 9.56 -16.28
CA ASN A 139 13.62 10.94 -15.97
C ASN A 139 12.10 11.09 -15.92
N LEU A 140 11.39 10.52 -16.90
CA LEU A 140 9.93 10.58 -16.94
C LEU A 140 9.30 9.82 -15.76
N ALA A 141 9.83 8.66 -15.40
CA ALA A 141 9.38 7.93 -14.20
C ALA A 141 9.63 8.73 -12.93
N THR A 142 10.80 9.38 -12.78
CA THR A 142 11.11 10.24 -11.64
C THR A 142 10.17 11.44 -11.56
N LEU A 143 9.90 12.13 -12.67
CA LEU A 143 8.96 13.25 -12.74
C LEU A 143 7.53 12.81 -12.40
N ASN A 144 7.14 11.61 -12.82
CA ASN A 144 5.83 11.03 -12.50
C ASN A 144 5.68 10.78 -10.99
N LEU A 145 6.71 10.21 -10.35
CA LEU A 145 6.74 10.00 -8.89
C LEU A 145 6.76 11.33 -8.13
N LEU A 146 7.52 12.32 -8.61
CA LEU A 146 7.55 13.65 -8.01
C LEU A 146 6.18 14.34 -8.11
N SER A 147 5.51 14.23 -9.25
CA SER A 147 4.14 14.72 -9.43
C SER A 147 3.16 14.04 -8.46
N PHE A 148 3.28 12.72 -8.28
CA PHE A 148 2.46 11.99 -7.32
C PHE A 148 2.69 12.45 -5.88
N LEU A 149 3.96 12.65 -5.48
CA LEU A 149 4.32 13.20 -4.18
C LEU A 149 3.72 14.61 -3.98
N PHE A 150 3.89 15.49 -4.97
CA PHE A 150 3.37 16.86 -4.93
C PHE A 150 1.85 16.87 -4.73
N HIS A 151 1.11 16.13 -5.53
CA HIS A 151 -0.35 16.03 -5.39
C HIS A 151 -0.80 15.35 -4.08
N THR A 152 0.01 14.45 -3.53
CA THR A 152 -0.26 13.86 -2.22
C THR A 152 -0.09 14.89 -1.10
N LEU A 153 0.93 15.75 -1.19
CA LEU A 153 1.12 16.86 -0.24
C LEU A 153 -0.01 17.88 -0.33
N LEU A 154 -0.45 18.22 -1.54
CA LEU A 154 -1.60 19.12 -1.71
C LEU A 154 -2.89 18.51 -1.14
N ASP A 155 -3.14 17.22 -1.36
CA ASP A 155 -4.29 16.50 -0.77
C ASP A 155 -4.27 16.53 0.78
N LEU A 156 -3.10 16.66 1.40
CA LEU A 156 -2.95 16.67 2.85
C LEU A 156 -2.94 18.10 3.46
N LEU A 157 -2.41 19.08 2.74
CA LEU A 157 -2.04 20.37 3.31
C LEU A 157 -2.76 21.57 2.69
N ASP A 158 -3.31 21.44 1.48
CA ASP A 158 -3.91 22.56 0.73
C ASP A 158 -5.43 22.41 0.68
N THR A 159 -6.13 23.22 1.47
CA THR A 159 -7.59 23.20 1.57
C THR A 159 -8.29 23.55 0.26
N LYS A 160 -7.71 24.46 -0.53
CA LYS A 160 -8.23 24.84 -1.85
C LYS A 160 -8.17 23.68 -2.82
N TYR A 161 -7.01 23.00 -2.89
CA TYR A 161 -6.84 21.81 -3.69
C TYR A 161 -7.81 20.70 -3.27
N GLN A 162 -7.93 20.44 -1.96
CA GLN A 162 -8.87 19.45 -1.41
C GLN A 162 -10.31 19.76 -1.81
N SER A 163 -10.73 21.03 -1.71
CA SER A 163 -12.07 21.45 -2.07
C SER A 163 -12.36 21.23 -3.57
N ILE A 164 -11.47 21.66 -4.45
CA ILE A 164 -11.58 21.40 -5.90
C ILE A 164 -11.66 19.90 -6.18
N ARG A 165 -10.77 19.12 -5.54
CA ARG A 165 -10.74 17.66 -5.71
C ARG A 165 -12.02 16.97 -5.25
N SER A 166 -12.67 17.44 -4.19
CA SER A 166 -13.93 16.89 -3.68
C SER A 166 -15.14 17.16 -4.59
N HIS A 167 -15.10 18.24 -5.37
CA HIS A 167 -16.14 18.58 -6.35
C HIS A 167 -15.99 17.84 -7.69
N LEU A 168 -14.84 17.22 -7.93
CA LEU A 168 -14.60 16.47 -9.15
C LEU A 168 -14.82 14.96 -8.95
N PRO A 169 -15.39 14.25 -9.93
CA PRO A 169 -15.74 12.83 -9.78
C PRO A 169 -14.52 11.91 -9.63
N SER A 170 -13.35 12.34 -10.10
CA SER A 170 -12.14 11.54 -10.02
C SER A 170 -10.86 12.37 -10.12
N ARG A 171 -9.72 11.79 -9.66
CA ARG A 171 -8.39 12.37 -9.88
C ARG A 171 -8.07 12.50 -11.38
N LYS A 172 -8.52 11.53 -12.17
CA LYS A 172 -8.34 11.58 -13.64
C LYS A 172 -9.01 12.81 -14.24
N THR A 173 -10.24 13.12 -13.85
CA THR A 173 -10.94 14.33 -14.30
C THR A 173 -10.14 15.60 -14.01
N PHE A 174 -9.59 15.71 -12.79
CA PHE A 174 -8.73 16.84 -12.45
C PHE A 174 -7.54 16.99 -13.42
N PHE A 175 -6.86 15.91 -13.78
CA PHE A 175 -5.76 15.96 -14.74
C PHE A 175 -6.21 16.26 -16.17
N ASP A 176 -7.38 15.77 -16.56
CA ASP A 176 -7.95 16.06 -17.87
C ASP A 176 -8.33 17.55 -17.98
N ASP A 177 -8.87 18.13 -16.92
CA ASP A 177 -9.17 19.56 -16.84
C ASP A 177 -7.88 20.41 -16.87
N LEU A 178 -6.85 20.02 -16.11
CA LEU A 178 -5.53 20.67 -16.17
C LEU A 178 -4.98 20.72 -17.59
N ARG A 179 -5.03 19.59 -18.30
CA ARG A 179 -4.55 19.50 -19.69
C ARG A 179 -5.37 20.36 -20.63
N ALA A 180 -6.69 20.38 -20.44
CA ALA A 180 -7.59 21.19 -21.26
C ALA A 180 -7.31 22.69 -21.05
N LEU A 181 -7.25 23.13 -19.80
CA LEU A 181 -7.00 24.52 -19.44
C LEU A 181 -5.64 25.01 -19.91
N THR A 182 -4.57 24.29 -19.60
CA THR A 182 -3.20 24.69 -19.96
C THR A 182 -2.89 24.58 -21.46
N ARG A 183 -3.73 23.90 -22.24
CA ARG A 183 -3.63 23.87 -23.70
C ARG A 183 -4.03 25.18 -24.37
N TYR A 184 -4.99 25.90 -23.80
CA TYR A 184 -5.62 27.05 -24.42
C TYR A 184 -5.45 28.35 -23.63
N MET A 185 -5.07 28.26 -22.37
CA MET A 185 -4.96 29.39 -21.46
C MET A 185 -3.59 29.43 -20.79
N TYR A 186 -3.11 30.64 -20.54
CA TYR A 186 -1.91 30.89 -19.75
C TYR A 186 -2.28 31.21 -18.31
N PHE A 187 -1.59 30.60 -17.36
CA PHE A 187 -1.72 30.86 -15.94
C PHE A 187 -0.36 31.28 -15.38
N ASP A 188 -0.32 32.38 -14.62
CA ASP A 188 0.93 32.91 -14.06
C ASP A 188 1.59 31.96 -13.06
N ASN A 189 0.76 31.23 -12.32
CA ASN A 189 1.20 30.29 -11.29
C ASN A 189 0.09 29.28 -10.98
N TRP A 190 0.41 28.34 -10.10
CA TRP A 190 -0.50 27.30 -9.63
C TRP A 190 -1.75 27.85 -8.95
N GLU A 191 -1.58 28.87 -8.11
CA GLU A 191 -2.66 29.54 -7.40
C GLU A 191 -3.70 30.15 -8.35
N HIS A 192 -3.24 30.84 -9.42
CA HIS A 192 -4.10 31.41 -10.45
C HIS A 192 -4.93 30.32 -11.15
N LEU A 193 -4.33 29.17 -11.45
CA LEU A 193 -5.03 28.04 -12.07
C LEU A 193 -6.07 27.44 -11.13
N LEU A 194 -5.74 27.24 -9.86
CA LEU A 194 -6.70 26.72 -8.87
C LEU A 194 -7.88 27.66 -8.63
N ASN A 195 -7.62 28.98 -8.58
CA ASN A 195 -8.69 29.98 -8.46
C ASN A 195 -9.63 29.94 -9.67
N PHE A 196 -9.08 29.80 -10.87
CA PHE A 196 -9.88 29.66 -12.07
C PHE A 196 -10.76 28.40 -12.05
N MET A 197 -10.20 27.26 -11.64
CA MET A 197 -10.96 26.01 -11.49
C MET A 197 -12.05 26.14 -10.43
N ALA A 198 -11.74 26.75 -9.28
CA ALA A 198 -12.70 26.96 -8.20
C ALA A 198 -13.87 27.83 -8.65
N PHE A 199 -13.57 28.93 -9.38
CA PHE A 199 -14.60 29.78 -9.96
C PHE A 199 -15.52 29.01 -10.93
N GLY A 200 -14.94 28.20 -11.82
CA GLY A 200 -15.70 27.37 -12.76
C GLY A 200 -16.54 26.25 -12.09
N LEU A 201 -16.16 25.83 -10.90
CA LEU A 201 -16.87 24.84 -10.07
C LEU A 201 -17.83 25.49 -9.05
N GLU A 202 -17.98 26.83 -9.08
CA GLU A 202 -18.80 27.61 -8.14
C GLU A 202 -18.44 27.39 -6.67
N ILE A 203 -17.13 27.15 -6.38
CA ILE A 203 -16.61 26.97 -5.02
C ILE A 203 -16.31 28.33 -4.41
N ASP A 204 -16.98 28.66 -3.29
CA ASP A 204 -16.74 29.88 -2.53
C ASP A 204 -15.78 29.59 -1.35
N PHE A 205 -14.62 30.26 -1.33
CA PHE A 205 -13.64 30.19 -0.24
C PHE A 205 -13.78 31.34 0.78
N SER A 206 -14.77 32.22 0.62
CA SER A 206 -14.95 33.38 1.51
C SER A 206 -15.45 33.03 2.91
N SER A 207 -15.91 31.78 3.14
CA SER A 207 -16.49 31.32 4.41
C SER A 207 -15.50 30.73 5.42
N ASP A 208 -14.24 30.47 5.03
CA ASP A 208 -13.25 29.78 5.90
C ASP A 208 -12.26 30.71 6.62
N SER A 209 -12.52 32.03 6.65
CA SER A 209 -11.71 33.00 7.39
C SER A 209 -12.41 33.43 8.69
N SER A 210 -12.69 32.48 9.57
CA SER A 210 -13.20 32.77 10.91
C SER A 210 -12.35 32.09 11.97
#